data_983ca2aca2857f573f9ac79325746e1b
#
_entry.id   983ca2aca2857f573f9ac79325746e1b
#
_cell.length_a   1.000
_cell.length_b   1.000
_cell.length_c   1.000
_cell.angle_alpha   90.00
_cell.angle_beta   90.00
_cell.angle_gamma   90.00
#
_symmetry.space_group_name_H-M   'P 1'
#
loop_
_entity.id
_entity.type
_entity.pdbx_description
1 polymer ?
#
loop_
_entity_poly.entity_id
_entity_poly.type
_entity_poly.pdbx_seq_one_letter_code
_entity_poly.pdbx_strand_id
1 'polypeptide(L)'
;MAATTHNDGVAFARIAKLIGEIAAPDAMIALDAGTFGAPFYRKIAWVSPRRLLAPVAGSMGFGVPAGVAAALRHPNRQVIALVGDGGAFMTGGEFAVAVARGAPLKMILSDNGSYASIRIHQERAHPGRVSGTSLENPDFAAWCAAFRVPVTRIETDADMPKLAEALAAPGPAAVHVRTSLQAVLPK
;
A
#
# COMPACT_ATOMS: atom_id res chain seq x y z
N MET A 1 9.18 -16.98 15.32
CA MET A 1 7.72 -17.15 15.38
C MET A 1 7.26 -17.58 13.99
N ALA A 2 6.56 -18.71 13.88
CA ALA A 2 5.97 -19.17 12.62
C ALA A 2 5.02 -18.08 12.06
N ALA A 3 5.07 -17.83 10.76
CA ALA A 3 4.19 -16.88 10.12
C ALA A 3 2.76 -17.41 10.18
N THR A 4 1.84 -16.68 10.81
CA THR A 4 0.42 -17.02 10.77
C THR A 4 -0.05 -16.77 9.33
N THR A 5 -0.48 -17.83 8.66
CA THR A 5 -1.15 -17.74 7.35
C THR A 5 -2.62 -17.40 7.58
N HIS A 6 -3.12 -16.46 6.82
CA HIS A 6 -4.54 -16.06 6.84
C HIS A 6 -5.18 -16.52 5.52
N ASN A 7 -6.44 -16.97 5.59
CA ASN A 7 -7.18 -17.43 4.41
C ASN A 7 -7.84 -16.29 3.61
N ASP A 8 -7.87 -15.08 4.18
CA ASP A 8 -8.47 -13.89 3.59
C ASP A 8 -7.45 -12.97 2.90
N GLY A 9 -6.17 -13.35 2.87
CA GLY A 9 -5.11 -12.59 2.20
C GLY A 9 -3.79 -12.57 2.95
N VAL A 10 -2.86 -11.77 2.49
CA VAL A 10 -1.51 -11.62 3.05
C VAL A 10 -1.51 -10.65 4.22
N ALA A 11 -0.83 -10.97 5.32
CA ALA A 11 -0.60 -10.00 6.39
C ALA A 11 0.30 -8.86 5.87
N PHE A 12 -0.21 -7.63 5.80
CA PHE A 12 0.52 -6.51 5.19
C PHE A 12 1.86 -6.20 5.90
N ALA A 13 2.01 -6.62 7.16
CA ALA A 13 3.29 -6.55 7.87
C ALA A 13 4.42 -7.34 7.19
N ARG A 14 4.10 -8.37 6.39
CA ARG A 14 5.08 -9.13 5.58
C ARG A 14 5.50 -8.34 4.35
N ILE A 15 4.55 -7.67 3.69
CA ILE A 15 4.83 -6.73 2.60
C ILE A 15 5.76 -5.62 3.11
N ALA A 16 5.46 -5.03 4.27
CA ALA A 16 6.28 -3.99 4.88
C ALA A 16 7.71 -4.46 5.15
N LYS A 17 7.85 -5.67 5.73
CA LYS A 17 9.17 -6.26 5.98
C LYS A 17 9.96 -6.43 4.69
N LEU A 18 9.35 -7.03 3.68
CA LEU A 18 9.99 -7.28 2.39
C LEU A 18 10.39 -5.97 1.70
N ILE A 19 9.53 -4.95 1.69
CA ILE A 19 9.89 -3.62 1.16
C ILE A 19 11.08 -3.03 1.92
N GLY A 20 11.12 -3.18 3.24
CA GLY A 20 12.26 -2.72 4.05
C GLY A 20 13.60 -3.36 3.65
N GLU A 21 13.56 -4.61 3.19
CA GLU A 21 14.72 -5.40 2.78
C GLU A 21 15.16 -5.11 1.34
N ILE A 22 14.20 -4.95 0.40
CA ILE A 22 14.48 -4.87 -1.04
C ILE A 22 14.43 -3.46 -1.64
N ALA A 23 13.80 -2.50 -0.95
CA ALA A 23 13.75 -1.13 -1.43
C ALA A 23 15.15 -0.50 -1.47
N ALA A 24 15.38 0.34 -2.48
CA ALA A 24 16.65 1.04 -2.61
C ALA A 24 17.02 1.80 -1.32
N PRO A 25 18.34 1.90 -0.99
CA PRO A 25 18.77 2.60 0.23
C PRO A 25 18.31 4.05 0.30
N ASP A 26 18.08 4.68 -0.84
CA ASP A 26 17.61 6.06 -0.98
C ASP A 26 16.12 6.16 -1.35
N ALA A 27 15.38 5.07 -1.31
CA ALA A 27 13.97 5.06 -1.68
C ALA A 27 13.15 6.11 -0.92
N MET A 28 12.16 6.66 -1.60
CA MET A 28 11.13 7.53 -1.01
C MET A 28 9.82 6.73 -0.92
N ILE A 29 9.30 6.60 0.29
CA ILE A 29 8.06 5.85 0.54
C ILE A 29 6.98 6.84 0.96
N ALA A 30 5.96 7.00 0.12
CA ALA A 30 4.76 7.77 0.43
C ALA A 30 3.73 6.81 1.03
N LEU A 31 3.33 7.05 2.26
CA LEU A 31 2.44 6.19 3.02
C LEU A 31 1.13 6.91 3.28
N ASP A 32 0.02 6.32 2.87
CA ASP A 32 -1.31 6.80 3.18
C ASP A 32 -1.70 6.51 4.64
N ALA A 33 -2.73 7.20 5.12
CA ALA A 33 -3.29 6.93 6.44
C ALA A 33 -3.97 5.55 6.48
N GLY A 34 -3.74 4.81 7.55
CA GLY A 34 -4.37 3.52 7.79
C GLY A 34 -3.54 2.60 8.67
N THR A 35 -4.21 1.60 9.26
CA THR A 35 -3.54 0.60 10.13
C THR A 35 -2.51 -0.26 9.39
N PHE A 36 -2.67 -0.44 8.08
CA PHE A 36 -1.67 -1.11 7.24
C PHE A 36 -0.31 -0.42 7.29
N GLY A 37 -0.29 0.89 7.55
CA GLY A 37 0.94 1.68 7.68
C GLY A 37 1.75 1.41 8.95
N ALA A 38 1.14 0.90 10.03
CA ALA A 38 1.81 0.71 11.31
C ALA A 38 3.13 -0.10 11.25
N PRO A 39 3.24 -1.18 10.46
CA PRO A 39 4.49 -1.92 10.29
C PRO A 39 5.62 -1.07 9.68
N PHE A 40 5.31 -0.14 8.79
CA PHE A 40 6.30 0.75 8.17
C PHE A 40 6.93 1.69 9.18
N TYR A 41 6.14 2.25 10.09
CA TYR A 41 6.66 3.11 11.16
C TYR A 41 7.55 2.34 12.15
N ARG A 42 7.25 1.05 12.40
CA ARG A 42 7.85 0.29 13.50
C ARG A 42 9.00 -0.62 13.06
N LYS A 43 9.00 -1.10 11.81
CA LYS A 43 9.88 -2.20 11.39
C LYS A 43 10.88 -1.79 10.32
N ILE A 44 10.72 -0.65 9.68
CA ILE A 44 11.66 -0.17 8.67
C ILE A 44 12.68 0.76 9.32
N ALA A 45 13.96 0.55 9.01
CA ALA A 45 15.00 1.49 9.38
C ALA A 45 14.93 2.74 8.49
N TRP A 46 14.57 3.86 9.09
CA TRP A 46 14.49 5.16 8.42
C TRP A 46 15.82 5.90 8.55
N VAL A 47 16.83 5.38 7.85
CA VAL A 47 18.19 5.97 7.83
C VAL A 47 18.37 6.76 6.54
N SER A 48 18.92 7.99 6.66
CA SER A 48 19.26 8.81 5.49
C SER A 48 20.16 8.03 4.50
N PRO A 49 19.87 8.09 3.19
CA PRO A 49 19.00 9.05 2.48
C PRO A 49 17.53 8.59 2.27
N ARG A 50 17.11 7.42 2.77
CA ARG A 50 15.71 6.96 2.69
C ARG A 50 14.76 7.96 3.35
N ARG A 51 13.57 8.16 2.77
CA ARG A 51 12.57 9.12 3.24
C ARG A 51 11.20 8.51 3.36
N LEU A 52 10.50 8.85 4.44
CA LEU A 52 9.07 8.61 4.62
C LEU A 52 8.32 9.92 4.37
N LEU A 53 7.29 9.85 3.54
CA LEU A 53 6.29 10.90 3.32
C LEU A 53 4.97 10.37 3.89
N ALA A 54 4.46 11.01 4.91
CA ALA A 54 3.23 10.57 5.58
C ALA A 54 2.37 11.77 5.97
N PRO A 55 1.02 11.63 6.01
CA PRO A 55 0.14 12.72 6.33
C PRO A 55 0.23 13.07 7.83
N VAL A 56 0.66 14.27 8.15
CA VAL A 56 0.74 14.74 9.55
C VAL A 56 -0.63 14.78 10.20
N ALA A 57 -1.66 15.16 9.45
CA ALA A 57 -3.05 15.21 9.90
C ALA A 57 -3.74 13.83 9.94
N GLY A 58 -3.05 12.75 9.48
CA GLY A 58 -3.65 11.41 9.40
C GLY A 58 -4.74 11.28 8.34
N SER A 59 -4.77 12.16 7.34
CA SER A 59 -5.78 12.14 6.27
C SER A 59 -5.53 10.99 5.30
N MET A 60 -6.59 10.28 4.93
CA MET A 60 -6.59 9.31 3.83
C MET A 60 -6.48 10.03 2.48
N GLY A 61 -5.97 9.34 1.47
CA GLY A 61 -5.81 9.90 0.12
C GLY A 61 -4.50 10.68 -0.07
N PHE A 62 -3.58 10.65 0.88
CA PHE A 62 -2.28 11.32 0.77
C PHE A 62 -1.27 10.51 -0.06
N GLY A 63 -1.31 9.18 0.04
CA GLY A 63 -0.24 8.30 -0.45
C GLY A 63 0.07 8.45 -1.94
N VAL A 64 -0.95 8.41 -2.79
CA VAL A 64 -0.76 8.49 -4.24
C VAL A 64 -0.26 9.87 -4.68
N PRO A 65 -0.93 10.99 -4.37
CA PRO A 65 -0.45 12.32 -4.79
C PRO A 65 0.94 12.66 -4.22
N ALA A 66 1.25 12.26 -3.00
CA ALA A 66 2.59 12.45 -2.43
C ALA A 66 3.65 11.61 -3.17
N GLY A 67 3.31 10.37 -3.55
CA GLY A 67 4.16 9.53 -4.38
C GLY A 67 4.39 10.13 -5.76
N VAL A 68 3.34 10.65 -6.41
CA VAL A 68 3.43 11.36 -7.70
C VAL A 68 4.37 12.56 -7.58
N ALA A 69 4.16 13.42 -6.60
CA ALA A 69 5.00 14.59 -6.39
C ALA A 69 6.47 14.22 -6.14
N ALA A 70 6.72 13.18 -5.34
CA ALA A 70 8.05 12.69 -5.06
C ALA A 70 8.73 12.14 -6.34
N ALA A 71 8.02 11.34 -7.13
CA ALA A 71 8.56 10.74 -8.36
C ALA A 71 8.87 11.79 -9.43
N LEU A 72 8.04 12.82 -9.57
CA LEU A 72 8.30 13.94 -10.48
C LEU A 72 9.49 14.79 -10.02
N ARG A 73 9.63 15.01 -8.71
CA ARG A 73 10.73 15.82 -8.16
C ARG A 73 12.07 15.10 -8.13
N HIS A 74 12.02 13.75 -8.01
CA HIS A 74 13.20 12.91 -7.88
C HIS A 74 13.17 11.75 -8.87
N PRO A 75 13.30 12.02 -10.20
CA PRO A 75 13.09 11.01 -11.25
C PRO A 75 14.12 9.87 -11.24
N ASN A 76 15.24 10.06 -10.56
CA ASN A 76 16.32 9.06 -10.45
C ASN A 76 16.27 8.24 -9.14
N ARG A 77 15.23 8.44 -8.32
CA ARG A 77 15.06 7.69 -7.05
C ARG A 77 13.88 6.74 -7.16
N GLN A 78 14.00 5.59 -6.50
CA GLN A 78 12.86 4.70 -6.35
C GLN A 78 11.78 5.37 -5.48
N VAL A 79 10.55 5.45 -5.99
CA VAL A 79 9.41 5.99 -5.24
C VAL A 79 8.32 4.92 -5.13
N ILE A 80 7.87 4.67 -3.91
CA ILE A 80 6.84 3.68 -3.60
C ILE A 80 5.69 4.42 -2.90
N ALA A 81 4.49 4.38 -3.48
CA ALA A 81 3.27 4.84 -2.82
C ALA A 81 2.52 3.65 -2.25
N LEU A 82 2.24 3.71 -0.95
CA LEU A 82 1.48 2.69 -0.23
C LEU A 82 0.11 3.26 0.10
N VAL A 83 -0.93 2.66 -0.43
CA VAL A 83 -2.30 3.14 -0.30
C VAL A 83 -3.24 2.00 0.10
N GLY A 84 -4.19 2.27 0.99
CA GLY A 84 -5.29 1.34 1.27
C GLY A 84 -6.41 1.48 0.22
N ASP A 85 -7.26 0.47 0.12
CA ASP A 85 -8.43 0.45 -0.77
C ASP A 85 -9.30 1.70 -0.61
N GLY A 86 -9.68 2.07 0.61
CA GLY A 86 -10.45 3.29 0.86
C GLY A 86 -9.72 4.57 0.46
N GLY A 87 -8.41 4.66 0.66
CA GLY A 87 -7.59 5.81 0.24
C GLY A 87 -7.43 5.89 -1.28
N ALA A 88 -7.34 4.74 -1.95
CA ALA A 88 -7.27 4.66 -3.41
C ALA A 88 -8.49 5.27 -4.09
N PHE A 89 -9.68 5.10 -3.53
CA PHE A 89 -10.89 5.74 -4.05
C PHE A 89 -10.91 7.26 -3.90
N MET A 90 -10.16 7.81 -2.96
CA MET A 90 -10.14 9.26 -2.74
C MET A 90 -9.30 9.99 -3.78
N THR A 91 -8.09 9.49 -4.05
CA THR A 91 -7.10 10.23 -4.86
C THR A 91 -6.28 9.33 -5.78
N GLY A 92 -6.61 8.05 -5.89
CA GLY A 92 -5.83 7.10 -6.71
C GLY A 92 -5.79 7.47 -8.19
N GLY A 93 -6.75 8.25 -8.69
CA GLY A 93 -6.75 8.81 -10.04
C GLY A 93 -5.53 9.67 -10.37
N GLU A 94 -4.88 10.27 -9.36
CA GLU A 94 -3.64 11.04 -9.52
C GLU A 94 -2.48 10.18 -10.06
N PHE A 95 -2.57 8.85 -9.96
CA PHE A 95 -1.60 7.94 -10.59
C PHE A 95 -1.47 8.16 -12.11
N ALA A 96 -2.54 8.64 -12.76
CA ALA A 96 -2.51 9.01 -14.18
C ALA A 96 -1.42 10.04 -14.50
N VAL A 97 -1.11 10.94 -13.58
CA VAL A 97 -0.05 11.95 -13.76
C VAL A 97 1.33 11.27 -13.81
N ALA A 98 1.59 10.31 -12.92
CA ALA A 98 2.84 9.55 -12.94
C ALA A 98 2.97 8.77 -14.26
N VAL A 99 1.89 8.17 -14.74
CA VAL A 99 1.86 7.43 -16.01
C VAL A 99 2.12 8.35 -17.19
N ALA A 100 1.42 9.48 -17.28
CA ALA A 100 1.59 10.46 -18.36
C ALA A 100 3.01 11.03 -18.44
N ARG A 101 3.73 11.06 -17.33
CA ARG A 101 5.11 11.56 -17.22
C ARG A 101 6.17 10.47 -17.25
N GLY A 102 5.80 9.19 -17.33
CA GLY A 102 6.73 8.06 -17.22
C GLY A 102 7.50 8.04 -15.88
N ALA A 103 6.91 8.62 -14.82
CA ALA A 103 7.58 8.77 -13.54
C ALA A 103 7.79 7.41 -12.85
N PRO A 104 8.90 7.15 -12.15
CA PRO A 104 9.24 5.84 -11.58
C PRO A 104 8.47 5.54 -10.28
N LEU A 105 7.16 5.66 -10.33
CA LEU A 105 6.27 5.43 -9.18
C LEU A 105 5.75 3.99 -9.14
N LYS A 106 5.97 3.31 -8.03
CA LYS A 106 5.36 2.01 -7.71
C LYS A 106 4.20 2.21 -6.76
N MET A 107 2.97 2.06 -7.24
CA MET A 107 1.77 2.13 -6.41
C MET A 107 1.45 0.74 -5.87
N ILE A 108 1.52 0.57 -4.54
CA ILE A 108 1.16 -0.68 -3.86
C ILE A 108 -0.16 -0.46 -3.13
N LEU A 109 -1.19 -1.15 -3.57
CA LEU A 109 -2.55 -1.05 -3.05
C LEU A 109 -2.84 -2.21 -2.11
N SER A 110 -3.12 -1.90 -0.84
CA SER A 110 -3.54 -2.85 0.19
C SER A 110 -5.07 -2.93 0.18
N ASP A 111 -5.59 -4.05 -0.29
CA ASP A 111 -7.02 -4.31 -0.42
C ASP A 111 -7.49 -5.33 0.61
N ASN A 112 -8.28 -4.88 1.59
CA ASN A 112 -8.89 -5.73 2.61
C ASN A 112 -10.42 -5.60 2.69
N GLY A 113 -11.06 -4.87 1.78
CA GLY A 113 -12.49 -4.67 1.73
C GLY A 113 -13.05 -3.90 2.91
N SER A 114 -12.24 -3.05 3.58
CA SER A 114 -12.72 -2.39 4.79
C SER A 114 -11.95 -1.11 5.14
N TYR A 115 -12.66 -0.16 5.72
CA TYR A 115 -12.03 0.91 6.52
C TYR A 115 -11.51 0.32 7.83
N ALA A 116 -10.46 -0.52 7.73
CA ALA A 116 -9.97 -1.35 8.83
C ALA A 116 -9.60 -0.56 10.08
N SER A 117 -9.05 0.64 9.94
CA SER A 117 -8.70 1.49 11.09
C SER A 117 -9.93 1.87 11.91
N ILE A 118 -11.04 2.19 11.26
CA ILE A 118 -12.32 2.52 11.92
C ILE A 118 -12.93 1.24 12.50
N ARG A 119 -12.95 0.16 11.71
CA ARG A 119 -13.52 -1.12 12.13
C ARG A 119 -12.86 -1.68 13.39
N ILE A 120 -11.54 -1.58 13.52
CA ILE A 120 -10.83 -2.01 14.74
C ILE A 120 -11.37 -1.30 15.99
N HIS A 121 -11.67 -0.01 15.91
CA HIS A 121 -12.24 0.72 17.02
C HIS A 121 -13.68 0.30 17.31
N GLN A 122 -14.50 0.07 16.28
CA GLN A 122 -15.86 -0.45 16.45
C GLN A 122 -15.84 -1.83 17.12
N GLU A 123 -14.99 -2.76 16.65
CA GLU A 123 -14.88 -4.11 17.22
C GLU A 123 -14.38 -4.10 18.67
N ARG A 124 -13.51 -3.15 19.03
CA ARG A 124 -13.05 -3.01 20.43
C ARG A 124 -14.13 -2.45 21.36
N ALA A 125 -14.85 -1.43 20.91
CA ALA A 125 -15.86 -0.76 21.71
C ALA A 125 -17.19 -1.53 21.75
N HIS A 126 -17.56 -2.15 20.61
CA HIS A 126 -18.83 -2.82 20.40
C HIS A 126 -18.65 -4.07 19.52
N PRO A 127 -18.12 -5.18 20.07
CA PRO A 127 -17.87 -6.40 19.30
C PRO A 127 -19.09 -6.88 18.52
N GLY A 128 -18.89 -7.25 17.25
CA GLY A 128 -19.96 -7.75 16.39
C GLY A 128 -20.98 -6.69 15.93
N ARG A 129 -20.76 -5.41 16.24
CA ARG A 129 -21.68 -4.32 15.89
C ARG A 129 -21.04 -3.31 14.92
N VAL A 130 -20.35 -3.82 13.89
CA VAL A 130 -19.74 -2.95 12.86
C VAL A 130 -20.79 -2.35 11.94
N SER A 131 -20.57 -1.10 11.54
CA SER A 131 -21.45 -0.38 10.61
C SER A 131 -20.64 0.58 9.74
N GLY A 132 -20.94 0.62 8.43
CA GLY A 132 -20.36 1.57 7.49
C GLY A 132 -18.86 1.41 7.22
N THR A 133 -18.26 0.28 7.58
CA THR A 133 -16.81 0.05 7.43
C THR A 133 -16.46 -1.04 6.42
N SER A 134 -17.44 -1.75 5.89
CA SER A 134 -17.23 -2.69 4.79
C SER A 134 -17.20 -1.94 3.45
N LEU A 135 -16.30 -2.34 2.56
CA LEU A 135 -16.17 -1.79 1.22
C LEU A 135 -16.48 -2.90 0.19
N GLU A 136 -17.28 -2.56 -0.80
CA GLU A 136 -17.48 -3.36 -2.01
C GLU A 136 -16.50 -2.85 -3.06
N ASN A 137 -15.29 -3.41 -3.05
CA ASN A 137 -14.21 -2.96 -3.92
C ASN A 137 -14.39 -3.48 -5.35
N PRO A 138 -14.01 -2.70 -6.39
CA PRO A 138 -13.87 -3.20 -7.75
C PRO A 138 -12.67 -4.15 -7.84
N ASP A 139 -12.49 -4.79 -8.99
CA ASP A 139 -11.20 -5.42 -9.31
C ASP A 139 -10.12 -4.32 -9.44
N PHE A 140 -9.39 -4.08 -8.36
CA PHE A 140 -8.34 -3.07 -8.33
C PHE A 140 -7.19 -3.37 -9.28
N ALA A 141 -6.91 -4.63 -9.60
CA ALA A 141 -5.89 -4.92 -10.59
C ALA A 141 -6.36 -4.54 -12.01
N ALA A 142 -7.64 -4.76 -12.33
CA ALA A 142 -8.23 -4.28 -13.58
C ALA A 142 -8.27 -2.74 -13.60
N TRP A 143 -8.63 -2.10 -12.50
CA TRP A 143 -8.59 -0.65 -12.37
C TRP A 143 -7.18 -0.08 -12.58
N CYS A 144 -6.15 -0.68 -11.99
CA CYS A 144 -4.76 -0.30 -12.22
C CYS A 144 -4.33 -0.54 -13.67
N ALA A 145 -4.73 -1.66 -14.29
CA ALA A 145 -4.42 -1.98 -15.67
C ALA A 145 -5.03 -0.96 -16.66
N ALA A 146 -6.14 -0.33 -16.31
CA ALA A 146 -6.75 0.72 -17.12
C ALA A 146 -5.82 1.95 -17.32
N PHE A 147 -4.83 2.15 -16.44
CA PHE A 147 -3.77 3.14 -16.64
C PHE A 147 -2.69 2.70 -17.64
N ARG A 148 -2.79 1.50 -18.22
CA ARG A 148 -1.84 0.92 -19.20
C ARG A 148 -0.42 0.76 -18.64
N VAL A 149 -0.32 0.36 -17.36
CA VAL A 149 0.93 0.06 -16.68
C VAL A 149 1.01 -1.43 -16.33
N PRO A 150 2.21 -1.98 -16.10
CA PRO A 150 2.35 -3.31 -15.52
C PRO A 150 1.63 -3.42 -14.18
N VAL A 151 0.87 -4.51 -13.99
CA VAL A 151 0.16 -4.78 -12.74
C VAL A 151 0.55 -6.15 -12.21
N THR A 152 0.98 -6.20 -10.97
CA THR A 152 1.29 -7.43 -10.23
C THR A 152 0.20 -7.70 -9.21
N ARG A 153 -0.31 -8.96 -9.17
CA ARG A 153 -1.24 -9.41 -8.13
C ARG A 153 -0.48 -10.23 -7.08
N ILE A 154 -0.73 -9.93 -5.82
CA ILE A 154 -0.27 -10.67 -4.65
C ILE A 154 -1.49 -11.05 -3.83
N GLU A 155 -1.88 -12.31 -3.88
CA GLU A 155 -3.08 -12.82 -3.20
C GLU A 155 -2.71 -13.73 -2.03
N THR A 156 -1.54 -14.37 -2.11
CA THR A 156 -1.03 -15.30 -1.12
C THR A 156 0.45 -15.05 -0.81
N ASP A 157 0.93 -15.69 0.22
CA ASP A 157 2.35 -15.64 0.58
C ASP A 157 3.28 -16.21 -0.51
N ALA A 158 2.80 -17.11 -1.34
CA ALA A 158 3.56 -17.65 -2.47
C ALA A 158 3.84 -16.62 -3.56
N ASP A 159 3.04 -15.55 -3.63
CA ASP A 159 3.20 -14.46 -4.59
C ASP A 159 4.22 -13.41 -4.16
N MET A 160 4.70 -13.46 -2.92
CA MET A 160 5.62 -12.46 -2.36
C MET A 160 6.88 -12.20 -3.20
N PRO A 161 7.51 -13.19 -3.86
CA PRO A 161 8.66 -12.94 -4.72
C PRO A 161 8.38 -11.96 -5.88
N LYS A 162 7.15 -11.93 -6.40
CA LYS A 162 6.73 -11.02 -7.48
C LYS A 162 6.86 -9.54 -7.10
N LEU A 163 6.85 -9.23 -5.79
CA LEU A 163 7.02 -7.85 -5.33
C LEU A 163 8.39 -7.27 -5.69
N ALA A 164 9.45 -8.08 -5.57
CA ALA A 164 10.80 -7.63 -5.93
C ALA A 164 10.90 -7.30 -7.42
N GLU A 165 10.32 -8.14 -8.28
CA GLU A 165 10.27 -7.90 -9.73
C GLU A 165 9.50 -6.62 -10.06
N ALA A 166 8.33 -6.43 -9.42
CA ALA A 166 7.51 -5.24 -9.62
C ALA A 166 8.22 -3.95 -9.19
N LEU A 167 8.98 -3.99 -8.08
CA LEU A 167 9.75 -2.82 -7.62
C LEU A 167 10.96 -2.50 -8.51
N ALA A 168 11.55 -3.52 -9.14
CA ALA A 168 12.69 -3.36 -10.04
C ALA A 168 12.28 -2.94 -11.46
N ALA A 169 11.03 -3.14 -11.85
CA ALA A 169 10.54 -2.79 -13.19
C ALA A 169 10.74 -1.30 -13.50
N PRO A 170 11.08 -0.90 -14.74
CA PRO A 170 11.20 0.50 -15.10
C PRO A 170 9.84 1.21 -15.15
N GLY A 171 9.85 2.53 -14.96
CA GLY A 171 8.65 3.38 -15.07
C GLY A 171 7.59 3.14 -14.00
N PRO A 172 6.37 3.65 -14.22
CA PRO A 172 5.24 3.46 -13.32
C PRO A 172 4.71 2.02 -13.38
N ALA A 173 4.37 1.46 -12.23
CA ALA A 173 3.74 0.14 -12.12
C ALA A 173 2.84 0.07 -10.89
N ALA A 174 1.90 -0.85 -10.88
CA ALA A 174 1.00 -1.08 -9.76
C ALA A 174 1.13 -2.50 -9.21
N VAL A 175 0.97 -2.63 -7.91
CA VAL A 175 0.89 -3.91 -7.20
C VAL A 175 -0.41 -3.93 -6.41
N HIS A 176 -1.32 -4.82 -6.77
CA HIS A 176 -2.51 -5.09 -5.99
C HIS A 176 -2.23 -6.21 -5.00
N VAL A 177 -2.39 -5.93 -3.72
CA VAL A 177 -2.18 -6.90 -2.64
C VAL A 177 -3.51 -7.16 -1.95
N ARG A 178 -4.02 -8.39 -2.08
CA ARG A 178 -5.11 -8.85 -1.23
C ARG A 178 -4.60 -9.02 0.18
N THR A 179 -5.05 -8.17 1.09
CA THR A 179 -4.54 -8.14 2.45
C THR A 179 -5.55 -8.69 3.45
N SER A 180 -5.03 -9.40 4.45
CA SER A 180 -5.85 -10.00 5.49
C SER A 180 -6.42 -8.93 6.42
N LEU A 181 -7.74 -8.84 6.50
CA LEU A 181 -8.44 -8.07 7.52
C LEU A 181 -8.30 -8.73 8.90
N GLN A 182 -8.32 -10.08 8.95
CA GLN A 182 -8.14 -10.84 10.20
C GLN A 182 -6.79 -10.58 10.87
N ALA A 183 -5.75 -10.25 10.08
CA ALA A 183 -4.42 -9.94 10.62
C ALA A 183 -4.36 -8.65 11.46
N VAL A 184 -5.35 -7.77 11.34
CA VAL A 184 -5.38 -6.45 11.99
C VAL A 184 -6.53 -6.27 12.98
N LEU A 185 -7.57 -7.09 12.91
CA LEU A 185 -8.69 -7.03 13.86
C LEU A 185 -8.26 -7.49 15.26
N PRO A 186 -8.92 -6.98 16.33
CA PRO A 186 -8.74 -7.50 17.68
C PRO A 186 -9.04 -9.01 17.74
N LYS A 187 -8.28 -9.72 18.57
CA LYS A 187 -8.53 -11.13 18.89
C LYS A 187 -9.42 -11.24 20.09
#